data_c6fa232e6c4620b7c3cbd4e8dd25046d
#
_entry.id   c6fa232e6c4620b7c3cbd4e8dd25046d
#
_cell.length_a   1.000
_cell.length_b   1.000
_cell.length_c   1.000
_cell.angle_alpha   90.00
_cell.angle_beta   90.00
_cell.angle_gamma   90.00
#
_symmetry.space_group_name_H-M   'P 1'
#
loop_
_entity.id
_entity.type
_entity.pdbx_description
1 polymer ?
#
loop_
_entity_poly.entity_id
_entity_poly.type
_entity_poly.pdbx_seq_one_letter_code
_entity_poly.pdbx_strand_id
1 'polypeptide(L)'
;THVSVTLKENAQAIDNVVITAFGEIKKKDFTGSIASVSAGEISKTTVASASRMLEGAVTGVQSYSSTGQPGDDASIIIRGIGSINGIQTALIVVDGVPYSSALSTINPLDIESIVVSKDAAANALYGSRAANGVVFVTTKKGTRNQKANIMFEAKWGWNQQGIKEHETMQNPGDYYEYVYGGLYNYLEANNPGASHAALANAANSNLMPVLGNYMAYKIPDGTTLIDPATGKLNSDAKLLYADNYDDYLFTKQFRQEYTLSISGGNDNMDYYVSG
;
A
#
# COMPACT_ATOMS: atom_id res chain seq x y z
N THR A 1 -23.80 44.36 46.05
CA THR A 1 -24.16 43.28 45.14
C THR A 1 -23.02 42.27 45.13
N HIS A 2 -23.16 41.16 45.89
CA HIS A 2 -22.17 40.10 45.86
C HIS A 2 -22.57 39.10 44.76
N VAL A 3 -21.70 38.90 43.79
CA VAL A 3 -21.85 37.86 42.73
C VAL A 3 -21.07 36.64 43.22
N SER A 4 -21.74 35.58 43.60
CA SER A 4 -21.09 34.29 43.85
C SER A 4 -21.04 33.48 42.57
N VAL A 5 -19.82 33.25 42.06
CA VAL A 5 -19.57 32.36 40.91
C VAL A 5 -19.18 31.00 41.45
N THR A 6 -20.03 30.02 41.25
CA THR A 6 -19.73 28.61 41.58
C THR A 6 -19.07 28.00 40.35
N LEU A 7 -17.77 27.78 40.39
CA LEU A 7 -17.05 27.01 39.40
C LEU A 7 -17.40 25.54 39.60
N LYS A 8 -18.03 24.93 38.58
CA LYS A 8 -18.12 23.47 38.49
C LYS A 8 -16.76 22.94 38.04
N GLU A 9 -16.15 22.11 38.87
CA GLU A 9 -15.02 21.30 38.43
C GLU A 9 -15.46 20.42 37.29
N ASN A 10 -14.94 20.71 36.09
CA ASN A 10 -15.07 19.82 34.94
C ASN A 10 -13.86 18.88 34.95
N ALA A 11 -13.80 18.00 35.91
CA ALA A 11 -12.79 16.97 36.01
C ALA A 11 -13.14 15.83 35.04
N GLN A 12 -13.06 16.09 33.73
CA GLN A 12 -12.82 15.07 32.74
C GLN A 12 -11.28 14.88 32.61
N ALA A 13 -10.66 14.38 33.67
CA ALA A 13 -9.39 13.69 33.51
C ALA A 13 -9.70 12.35 32.82
N ILE A 14 -9.69 12.35 31.50
CA ILE A 14 -9.61 11.10 30.74
C ILE A 14 -8.23 10.57 31.05
N ASP A 15 -8.14 9.69 32.05
CA ASP A 15 -6.96 8.85 32.25
C ASP A 15 -6.83 8.00 30.96
N ASN A 16 -5.94 8.41 30.05
CA ASN A 16 -5.64 7.63 28.86
C ASN A 16 -5.08 6.29 29.31
N VAL A 17 -5.93 5.28 29.32
CA VAL A 17 -5.55 3.90 29.58
C VAL A 17 -4.96 3.34 28.31
N VAL A 18 -3.83 2.69 28.43
CA VAL A 18 -3.16 2.01 27.33
C VAL A 18 -3.25 0.52 27.59
N ILE A 19 -3.84 -0.21 26.65
CA ILE A 19 -3.89 -1.67 26.70
C ILE A 19 -2.52 -2.18 26.22
N THR A 20 -1.85 -2.90 27.09
CA THR A 20 -0.54 -3.53 26.82
C THR A 20 -0.66 -5.03 27.00
N ALA A 21 0.43 -5.74 26.74
CA ALA A 21 0.52 -7.18 27.03
C ALA A 21 0.24 -7.55 28.50
N PHE A 22 0.33 -6.60 29.42
CA PHE A 22 0.08 -6.76 30.85
C PHE A 22 -1.32 -6.32 31.29
N GLY A 23 -2.21 -6.01 30.35
CA GLY A 23 -3.56 -5.50 30.64
C GLY A 23 -3.66 -3.98 30.49
N GLU A 24 -4.69 -3.40 31.08
CA GLU A 24 -4.92 -1.96 31.06
C GLU A 24 -3.99 -1.25 32.04
N ILE A 25 -3.08 -0.44 31.52
CA ILE A 25 -2.14 0.36 32.32
C ILE A 25 -2.40 1.84 32.01
N LYS A 26 -2.43 2.67 33.04
CA LYS A 26 -2.50 4.13 32.83
C LYS A 26 -1.25 4.60 32.09
N LYS A 27 -1.41 5.42 31.07
CA LYS A 27 -0.30 5.94 30.25
C LYS A 27 0.80 6.57 31.10
N LYS A 28 0.44 7.21 32.21
CA LYS A 28 1.38 7.82 33.18
C LYS A 28 2.23 6.82 33.95
N ASP A 29 1.74 5.60 34.11
CA ASP A 29 2.40 4.55 34.93
C ASP A 29 3.28 3.65 34.03
N PHE A 30 3.23 3.85 32.71
CA PHE A 30 4.07 3.11 31.76
C PHE A 30 5.40 3.82 31.53
N THR A 31 6.48 3.18 31.92
CA THR A 31 7.84 3.74 31.84
C THR A 31 8.52 3.52 30.48
N GLY A 32 7.93 2.74 29.60
CA GLY A 32 8.45 2.42 28.28
C GLY A 32 8.09 3.45 27.18
N SER A 33 8.77 3.37 26.03
CA SER A 33 8.49 4.21 24.86
C SER A 33 7.29 3.63 24.09
N ILE A 34 6.13 4.21 24.31
CA ILE A 34 4.89 3.88 23.57
C ILE A 34 4.38 5.10 22.81
N ALA A 35 3.74 4.83 21.69
CA ALA A 35 2.96 5.81 20.97
C ALA A 35 1.58 5.22 20.68
N SER A 36 0.53 6.00 20.85
CA SER A 36 -0.85 5.55 20.69
C SER A 36 -1.59 6.42 19.67
N VAL A 37 -2.42 5.80 18.85
CA VAL A 37 -3.38 6.43 17.95
C VAL A 37 -4.77 6.06 18.42
N SER A 38 -5.62 7.04 18.63
CA SER A 38 -6.99 6.83 19.13
C SER A 38 -8.01 6.66 18.00
N ALA A 39 -9.18 6.09 18.31
CA ALA A 39 -10.29 5.96 17.36
C ALA A 39 -10.69 7.30 16.72
N GLY A 40 -10.61 8.41 17.48
CA GLY A 40 -10.92 9.74 16.94
C GLY A 40 -9.93 10.27 15.93
N GLU A 41 -8.68 9.81 15.97
CA GLU A 41 -7.67 10.10 14.94
C GLU A 41 -7.83 9.17 13.74
N ILE A 42 -8.14 7.90 13.99
CA ILE A 42 -8.41 6.88 12.98
C ILE A 42 -9.59 7.29 12.08
N SER A 43 -10.70 7.74 12.67
CA SER A 43 -11.90 8.10 11.93
C SER A 43 -11.74 9.33 11.00
N LYS A 44 -10.77 10.20 11.29
CA LYS A 44 -10.47 11.38 10.45
C LYS A 44 -9.69 11.03 9.19
N THR A 45 -9.09 9.85 9.14
CA THR A 45 -8.22 9.44 8.06
C THR A 45 -9.01 8.57 7.08
N THR A 46 -9.12 9.00 5.83
CA THR A 46 -9.84 8.27 4.76
C THR A 46 -9.02 7.15 4.13
N VAL A 47 -8.21 6.44 4.93
CA VAL A 47 -7.36 5.35 4.43
C VAL A 47 -8.08 4.00 4.52
N ALA A 48 -7.89 3.17 3.52
CA ALA A 48 -8.56 1.88 3.40
C ALA A 48 -8.00 0.79 4.35
N SER A 49 -6.79 0.99 4.91
CA SER A 49 -6.11 -0.03 5.72
C SER A 49 -5.61 0.58 7.02
N ALA A 50 -5.81 -0.16 8.13
CA ALA A 50 -5.32 0.22 9.44
C ALA A 50 -3.78 0.32 9.52
N SER A 51 -3.06 -0.46 8.71
CA SER A 51 -1.60 -0.40 8.62
C SER A 51 -1.10 0.95 8.07
N ARG A 52 -1.82 1.53 7.11
CA ARG A 52 -1.47 2.84 6.53
C ARG A 52 -1.80 4.02 7.45
N MET A 53 -2.70 3.83 8.41
CA MET A 53 -3.03 4.88 9.38
C MET A 53 -1.88 5.21 10.33
N LEU A 54 -0.93 4.28 10.48
CA LEU A 54 0.26 4.50 11.29
C LEU A 54 1.30 5.35 10.58
N GLU A 55 1.17 5.54 9.26
CA GLU A 55 2.08 6.36 8.47
C GLU A 55 1.96 7.84 8.87
N GLY A 56 3.06 8.40 9.37
CA GLY A 56 3.11 9.78 9.85
C GLY A 56 2.39 10.05 11.18
N ALA A 57 1.55 9.13 11.69
CA ALA A 57 0.84 9.28 12.97
C ALA A 57 1.73 8.98 14.18
N VAL A 58 2.72 8.12 14.02
CA VAL A 58 3.56 7.63 15.10
C VAL A 58 5.03 7.86 14.80
N THR A 59 5.74 8.63 15.64
CA THR A 59 7.18 8.86 15.48
C THR A 59 7.99 7.57 15.58
N GLY A 60 8.93 7.36 14.65
CA GLY A 60 9.79 6.16 14.61
C GLY A 60 9.08 4.89 14.16
N VAL A 61 7.92 5.01 13.55
CA VAL A 61 7.20 3.96 12.82
C VAL A 61 7.18 4.34 11.35
N GLN A 62 7.57 3.41 10.51
CA GLN A 62 7.48 3.52 9.07
C GLN A 62 6.47 2.49 8.58
N SER A 63 5.48 2.94 7.84
CA SER A 63 4.52 2.08 7.14
C SER A 63 4.89 2.12 5.66
N TYR A 64 5.23 0.99 5.10
CA TYR A 64 5.73 0.87 3.74
C TYR A 64 4.85 -0.10 2.93
N SER A 65 4.28 0.40 1.85
CA SER A 65 3.56 -0.41 0.86
C SER A 65 4.40 -0.50 -0.41
N SER A 66 4.70 -1.72 -0.85
CA SER A 66 5.51 -1.96 -2.06
C SER A 66 4.72 -1.74 -3.35
N THR A 67 3.43 -2.00 -3.34
CA THR A 67 2.58 -1.99 -4.54
C THR A 67 1.77 -0.71 -4.69
N GLY A 68 1.43 -0.03 -3.60
CA GLY A 68 0.47 1.08 -3.62
C GLY A 68 -0.96 0.68 -3.97
N GLN A 69 -1.22 -0.61 -4.20
CA GLN A 69 -2.55 -1.12 -4.57
C GLN A 69 -3.57 -0.87 -3.45
N PRO A 70 -4.79 -0.42 -3.77
CA PRO A 70 -5.84 -0.26 -2.78
C PRO A 70 -6.19 -1.59 -2.11
N GLY A 71 -6.27 -1.59 -0.76
CA GLY A 71 -6.56 -2.79 0.03
C GLY A 71 -5.35 -3.64 0.37
N ASP A 72 -4.19 -3.35 -0.22
CA ASP A 72 -2.95 -4.03 0.13
C ASP A 72 -2.40 -3.54 1.47
N ASP A 73 -1.82 -4.46 2.22
CA ASP A 73 -1.30 -4.16 3.56
C ASP A 73 0.07 -3.48 3.46
N ALA A 74 0.31 -2.56 4.37
CA ALA A 74 1.62 -1.95 4.49
C ALA A 74 2.44 -2.68 5.55
N SER A 75 3.70 -2.92 5.25
CA SER A 75 4.67 -3.44 6.20
C SER A 75 5.01 -2.38 7.26
N ILE A 76 4.82 -2.72 8.52
CA ILE A 76 5.08 -1.81 9.64
C ILE A 76 6.48 -2.10 10.17
N ILE A 77 7.37 -1.11 10.06
CA ILE A 77 8.76 -1.17 10.53
C ILE A 77 8.94 -0.20 11.68
N ILE A 78 9.45 -0.68 12.81
CA ILE A 78 9.69 0.13 14.02
C ILE A 78 11.20 0.32 14.19
N ARG A 79 11.65 1.57 14.37
CA ARG A 79 13.06 1.96 14.56
C ARG A 79 13.97 1.65 13.36
N GLY A 80 13.41 1.45 12.17
CA GLY A 80 14.17 1.21 10.94
C GLY A 80 14.51 -0.26 10.69
N ILE A 81 15.29 -0.51 9.65
CA ILE A 81 15.64 -1.85 9.17
C ILE A 81 16.73 -2.44 10.07
N GLY A 82 16.40 -3.49 10.82
CA GLY A 82 17.32 -4.17 11.73
C GLY A 82 18.05 -5.38 11.15
N SER A 83 17.62 -5.90 9.99
CA SER A 83 18.21 -7.10 9.37
C SER A 83 18.17 -6.98 7.84
N ILE A 84 19.19 -7.47 7.16
CA ILE A 84 19.23 -7.53 5.69
C ILE A 84 18.45 -8.73 5.16
N ASN A 85 18.47 -9.85 5.86
CA ASN A 85 17.91 -11.13 5.39
C ASN A 85 16.78 -11.67 6.28
N GLY A 86 16.41 -10.97 7.35
CA GLY A 86 15.39 -11.41 8.32
C GLY A 86 14.06 -10.68 8.16
N ILE A 87 13.05 -11.17 8.89
CA ILE A 87 11.76 -10.50 9.02
C ILE A 87 11.98 -9.15 9.70
N GLN A 88 11.51 -8.07 9.07
CA GLN A 88 11.70 -6.69 9.54
C GLN A 88 10.41 -6.08 10.10
N THR A 89 9.28 -6.71 9.84
CA THR A 89 7.96 -6.22 10.24
C THR A 89 7.72 -6.43 11.74
N ALA A 90 7.03 -5.48 12.34
CA ALA A 90 6.57 -5.58 13.72
C ALA A 90 5.53 -6.70 13.88
N LEU A 91 5.50 -7.30 15.07
CA LEU A 91 4.45 -8.26 15.42
C LEU A 91 3.13 -7.50 15.64
N ILE A 92 2.06 -7.98 15.03
CA ILE A 92 0.71 -7.46 15.27
C ILE A 92 0.03 -8.33 16.32
N VAL A 93 -0.57 -7.69 17.31
CA VAL A 93 -1.33 -8.34 18.37
C VAL A 93 -2.71 -7.69 18.42
N VAL A 94 -3.77 -8.46 18.23
CA VAL A 94 -5.16 -7.99 18.24
C VAL A 94 -5.84 -8.54 19.50
N ASP A 95 -6.34 -7.67 20.34
CA ASP A 95 -6.98 -8.00 21.63
C ASP A 95 -6.18 -9.00 22.49
N GLY A 96 -4.85 -8.84 22.48
CA GLY A 96 -3.92 -9.68 23.25
C GLY A 96 -3.45 -10.97 22.55
N VAL A 97 -3.97 -11.28 21.37
CA VAL A 97 -3.62 -12.48 20.61
C VAL A 97 -2.73 -12.12 19.42
N PRO A 98 -1.59 -12.81 19.19
CA PRO A 98 -0.78 -12.63 18.01
C PRO A 98 -1.58 -12.88 16.73
N TYR A 99 -1.57 -11.89 15.84
CA TYR A 99 -2.34 -11.90 14.61
C TYR A 99 -1.44 -12.11 13.40
N SER A 100 -1.66 -13.17 12.65
CA SER A 100 -0.81 -13.57 11.51
C SER A 100 -1.36 -13.16 10.15
N SER A 101 -2.62 -12.73 10.11
CA SER A 101 -3.24 -12.25 8.88
C SER A 101 -2.94 -10.77 8.65
N ALA A 102 -3.25 -10.28 7.45
CA ALA A 102 -3.10 -8.88 7.07
C ALA A 102 -3.97 -7.97 7.95
N LEU A 103 -3.43 -6.84 8.40
CA LEU A 103 -4.19 -5.87 9.22
C LEU A 103 -5.31 -5.20 8.41
N SER A 104 -5.22 -5.23 7.08
CA SER A 104 -6.26 -4.77 6.15
C SER A 104 -7.56 -5.57 6.24
N THR A 105 -7.54 -6.78 6.82
CA THR A 105 -8.77 -7.58 7.06
C THR A 105 -9.62 -7.06 8.21
N ILE A 106 -9.06 -6.19 9.06
CA ILE A 106 -9.78 -5.56 10.15
C ILE A 106 -10.31 -4.21 9.67
N ASN A 107 -11.62 -4.01 9.80
CA ASN A 107 -12.19 -2.72 9.46
C ASN A 107 -11.62 -1.65 10.41
N PRO A 108 -11.00 -0.58 9.89
CA PRO A 108 -10.48 0.51 10.71
C PRO A 108 -11.51 1.12 11.67
N LEU A 109 -12.77 1.11 11.29
CA LEU A 109 -13.86 1.65 12.11
C LEU A 109 -14.17 0.78 13.36
N ASP A 110 -13.74 -0.48 13.36
CA ASP A 110 -13.88 -1.37 14.51
C ASP A 110 -12.72 -1.25 15.50
N ILE A 111 -11.70 -0.48 15.15
CA ILE A 111 -10.54 -0.26 16.01
C ILE A 111 -10.84 0.86 17.02
N GLU A 112 -10.61 0.58 18.29
CA GLU A 112 -10.68 1.56 19.38
C GLU A 112 -9.35 2.32 19.53
N SER A 113 -8.23 1.59 19.50
CA SER A 113 -6.91 2.19 19.61
C SER A 113 -5.84 1.29 19.01
N ILE A 114 -4.76 1.93 18.52
CA ILE A 114 -3.54 1.23 18.13
C ILE A 114 -2.40 1.77 18.99
N VAL A 115 -1.68 0.87 19.64
CA VAL A 115 -0.54 1.20 20.49
C VAL A 115 0.70 0.54 19.94
N VAL A 116 1.73 1.33 19.67
CA VAL A 116 3.01 0.83 19.19
C VAL A 116 4.01 0.79 20.34
N SER A 117 4.40 -0.42 20.71
CA SER A 117 5.46 -0.65 21.68
C SER A 117 6.81 -0.79 20.99
N LYS A 118 7.71 0.09 21.38
CA LYS A 118 9.10 0.08 20.90
C LYS A 118 10.04 -0.51 21.95
N ASP A 119 9.53 -0.89 23.11
CA ASP A 119 10.31 -1.34 24.25
C ASP A 119 10.52 -2.85 24.25
N ALA A 120 11.76 -3.28 24.44
CA ALA A 120 12.10 -4.69 24.52
C ALA A 120 11.46 -5.40 25.73
N ALA A 121 11.26 -4.70 26.85
CA ALA A 121 10.63 -5.27 28.04
C ALA A 121 9.14 -5.62 27.80
N ALA A 122 8.38 -4.72 27.15
CA ALA A 122 7.01 -4.99 26.79
C ALA A 122 6.88 -6.10 25.74
N ASN A 123 7.92 -6.27 24.92
CA ASN A 123 7.96 -7.28 23.86
C ASN A 123 8.39 -8.67 24.37
N ALA A 124 8.95 -8.76 25.57
CA ALA A 124 9.49 -10.01 26.14
C ALA A 124 8.44 -11.13 26.26
N LEU A 125 7.16 -10.78 26.45
CA LEU A 125 6.06 -11.76 26.52
C LEU A 125 5.83 -12.52 25.22
N TYR A 126 6.18 -11.92 24.07
CA TYR A 126 5.98 -12.52 22.76
C TYR A 126 7.25 -13.14 22.19
N GLY A 127 8.33 -13.15 22.97
CA GLY A 127 9.61 -13.78 22.64
C GLY A 127 10.28 -13.17 21.41
N SER A 128 11.01 -13.99 20.65
CA SER A 128 11.76 -13.56 19.46
C SER A 128 10.89 -12.95 18.35
N ARG A 129 9.61 -13.28 18.29
CA ARG A 129 8.67 -12.73 17.32
C ARG A 129 8.46 -11.22 17.47
N ALA A 130 8.68 -10.71 18.68
CA ALA A 130 8.53 -9.29 19.02
C ALA A 130 9.84 -8.50 18.94
N ALA A 131 10.91 -9.08 18.42
CA ALA A 131 12.23 -8.44 18.34
C ALA A 131 12.22 -7.10 17.58
N ASN A 132 11.35 -6.99 16.56
CA ASN A 132 11.19 -5.78 15.75
C ASN A 132 10.11 -4.81 16.30
N GLY A 133 9.64 -5.04 17.53
CA GLY A 133 8.56 -4.27 18.15
C GLY A 133 7.19 -4.92 17.98
N VAL A 134 6.20 -4.38 18.70
CA VAL A 134 4.82 -4.89 18.72
C VAL A 134 3.84 -3.77 18.46
N VAL A 135 2.85 -4.05 17.64
CA VAL A 135 1.67 -3.20 17.40
C VAL A 135 0.48 -3.86 18.05
N PHE A 136 -0.01 -3.27 19.13
CA PHE A 136 -1.24 -3.69 19.82
C PHE A 136 -2.42 -2.99 19.19
N VAL A 137 -3.38 -3.75 18.70
CA VAL A 137 -4.65 -3.28 18.17
C VAL A 137 -5.73 -3.70 19.14
N THR A 138 -6.48 -2.73 19.63
CA THR A 138 -7.65 -2.98 20.47
C THR A 138 -8.90 -2.72 19.69
N THR A 139 -9.81 -3.67 19.64
CA THR A 139 -11.09 -3.52 18.96
C THR A 139 -12.14 -2.91 19.89
N LYS A 140 -13.14 -2.25 19.28
CA LYS A 140 -14.27 -1.67 20.00
C LYS A 140 -15.09 -2.76 20.68
N LYS A 141 -15.54 -2.47 21.88
CA LYS A 141 -16.39 -3.34 22.70
C LYS A 141 -17.69 -2.64 23.06
N GLY A 142 -18.68 -3.40 23.45
CA GLY A 142 -19.89 -2.87 24.09
C GLY A 142 -19.57 -2.24 25.45
N THR A 143 -20.43 -1.37 25.90
CA THR A 143 -20.34 -0.79 27.25
C THR A 143 -21.56 -1.21 28.06
N ARG A 144 -21.33 -1.73 29.27
CA ARG A 144 -22.41 -2.12 30.19
C ARG A 144 -23.28 -0.92 30.56
N ASN A 145 -24.55 -1.18 30.77
CA ASN A 145 -25.55 -0.17 31.19
C ASN A 145 -25.67 1.00 30.22
N GLN A 146 -25.33 0.79 28.94
CA GLN A 146 -25.47 1.77 27.89
C GLN A 146 -26.62 1.39 26.96
N LYS A 147 -27.45 2.38 26.59
CA LYS A 147 -28.49 2.22 25.57
C LYS A 147 -27.82 1.85 24.25
N ALA A 148 -28.55 1.10 23.42
CA ALA A 148 -28.07 0.77 22.07
C ALA A 148 -27.70 2.03 21.29
N ASN A 149 -26.46 2.06 20.82
CA ASN A 149 -25.93 3.09 19.92
C ASN A 149 -25.79 2.47 18.54
N ILE A 150 -26.44 3.06 17.56
CA ILE A 150 -26.41 2.60 16.16
C ILE A 150 -25.66 3.66 15.36
N MET A 151 -24.59 3.26 14.70
CA MET A 151 -23.79 4.12 13.82
C MET A 151 -23.80 3.54 12.41
N PHE A 152 -24.15 4.39 11.45
CA PHE A 152 -24.07 4.08 10.03
C PHE A 152 -23.09 5.06 9.36
N GLU A 153 -22.16 4.53 8.63
CA GLU A 153 -21.19 5.31 7.87
C GLU A 153 -21.20 4.87 6.42
N ALA A 154 -21.17 5.84 5.50
CA ALA A 154 -21.11 5.59 4.08
C ALA A 154 -20.00 6.45 3.47
N LYS A 155 -19.11 5.82 2.70
CA LYS A 155 -18.00 6.48 2.00
C LYS A 155 -18.10 6.20 0.51
N TRP A 156 -17.91 7.25 -0.29
CA TRP A 156 -17.83 7.15 -1.74
C TRP A 156 -16.54 7.81 -2.22
N GLY A 157 -15.91 7.19 -3.20
CA GLY A 157 -14.68 7.72 -3.77
C GLY A 157 -14.33 7.05 -5.08
N TRP A 158 -13.20 7.46 -5.65
CA TRP A 158 -12.63 6.84 -6.82
C TRP A 158 -11.20 6.42 -6.51
N ASN A 159 -10.86 5.20 -6.90
CA ASN A 159 -9.50 4.73 -6.93
C ASN A 159 -8.95 4.97 -8.33
N GLN A 160 -7.78 5.59 -8.41
CA GLN A 160 -7.06 5.80 -9.65
C GLN A 160 -5.55 5.78 -9.35
N GLN A 161 -4.75 5.55 -10.34
CA GLN A 161 -3.31 5.64 -10.24
C GLN A 161 -2.92 7.08 -9.80
N GLY A 162 -2.21 7.18 -8.68
CA GLY A 162 -1.82 8.47 -8.09
C GLY A 162 -0.51 9.03 -8.64
N ILE A 163 0.37 8.15 -9.11
CA ILE A 163 1.67 8.53 -9.67
C ILE A 163 1.59 8.32 -11.17
N LYS A 164 1.88 9.36 -11.95
CA LYS A 164 2.02 9.20 -13.39
C LYS A 164 3.24 8.32 -13.68
N GLU A 165 3.05 7.37 -14.55
CA GLU A 165 4.18 6.63 -15.11
C GLU A 165 5.06 7.54 -15.95
N HIS A 166 6.31 7.14 -16.10
CA HIS A 166 7.19 7.78 -17.04
C HIS A 166 6.65 7.60 -18.45
N GLU A 167 6.91 8.57 -19.31
CA GLU A 167 6.58 8.44 -20.73
C GLU A 167 7.25 7.18 -21.28
N THR A 168 6.45 6.25 -21.77
CA THR A 168 6.86 5.02 -22.43
C THR A 168 6.53 5.11 -23.91
N MET A 169 7.24 4.35 -24.73
CA MET A 169 6.91 4.24 -26.15
C MET A 169 5.57 3.50 -26.29
N GLN A 170 4.52 4.23 -26.62
CA GLN A 170 3.18 3.66 -26.78
C GLN A 170 2.99 2.96 -28.13
N ASN A 171 3.79 3.34 -29.14
CA ASN A 171 3.72 2.76 -30.47
C ASN A 171 4.76 1.65 -30.61
N PRO A 172 4.37 0.39 -30.86
CA PRO A 172 5.32 -0.70 -31.09
C PRO A 172 6.28 -0.42 -32.25
N GLY A 173 5.84 0.32 -33.28
CA GLY A 173 6.68 0.70 -34.42
C GLY A 173 7.89 1.53 -34.02
N ASP A 174 7.69 2.54 -33.16
CA ASP A 174 8.77 3.39 -32.66
C ASP A 174 9.79 2.58 -31.85
N TYR A 175 9.30 1.60 -31.08
CA TYR A 175 10.16 0.69 -30.34
C TYR A 175 11.03 -0.18 -31.27
N TYR A 176 10.44 -0.73 -32.34
CA TYR A 176 11.18 -1.50 -33.32
C TYR A 176 12.23 -0.64 -34.07
N GLU A 177 11.89 0.58 -34.44
CA GLU A 177 12.83 1.53 -35.04
C GLU A 177 14.00 1.83 -34.10
N TYR A 178 13.71 2.05 -32.82
CA TYR A 178 14.72 2.31 -31.79
C TYR A 178 15.69 1.14 -31.64
N VAL A 179 15.17 -0.09 -31.49
CA VAL A 179 15.99 -1.29 -31.36
C VAL A 179 16.80 -1.54 -32.62
N TYR A 180 16.20 -1.35 -33.80
CA TYR A 180 16.90 -1.46 -35.08
C TYR A 180 18.06 -0.47 -35.17
N GLY A 181 17.83 0.79 -34.82
CA GLY A 181 18.89 1.81 -34.81
C GLY A 181 20.05 1.44 -33.87
N GLY A 182 19.75 0.90 -32.71
CA GLY A 182 20.75 0.37 -31.78
C GLY A 182 21.57 -0.77 -32.38
N LEU A 183 20.88 -1.74 -33.00
CA LEU A 183 21.55 -2.87 -33.70
C LEU A 183 22.39 -2.40 -34.87
N TYR A 184 21.88 -1.49 -35.70
CA TYR A 184 22.62 -0.92 -36.82
C TYR A 184 23.91 -0.26 -36.35
N ASN A 185 23.85 0.64 -35.39
CA ASN A 185 25.00 1.34 -34.82
C ASN A 185 26.03 0.38 -34.20
N TYR A 186 25.54 -0.65 -33.49
CA TYR A 186 26.41 -1.69 -32.94
C TYR A 186 27.16 -2.45 -34.03
N LEU A 187 26.46 -2.85 -35.10
CA LEU A 187 27.07 -3.57 -36.23
C LEU A 187 28.06 -2.69 -36.98
N GLU A 188 27.74 -1.42 -37.22
CA GLU A 188 28.62 -0.44 -37.84
C GLU A 188 29.93 -0.27 -37.05
N ALA A 189 29.83 -0.09 -35.75
CA ALA A 189 31.00 0.05 -34.86
C ALA A 189 31.92 -1.19 -34.88
N ASN A 190 31.34 -2.39 -35.02
CA ASN A 190 32.09 -3.64 -35.02
C ASN A 190 32.55 -4.10 -36.43
N ASN A 191 32.03 -3.46 -37.51
CA ASN A 191 32.36 -3.79 -38.87
C ASN A 191 32.69 -2.52 -39.68
N PRO A 192 33.77 -1.81 -39.35
CA PRO A 192 34.14 -0.59 -40.03
C PRO A 192 34.49 -0.91 -41.49
N GLY A 193 33.74 -0.32 -42.42
CA GLY A 193 33.92 -0.56 -43.87
C GLY A 193 32.88 -1.48 -44.51
N ALA A 194 31.93 -2.02 -43.73
CA ALA A 194 30.77 -2.70 -44.30
C ALA A 194 29.86 -1.69 -45.03
N SER A 195 29.22 -2.13 -46.12
CA SER A 195 28.26 -1.27 -46.81
C SER A 195 27.00 -1.05 -46.00
N HIS A 196 26.35 0.12 -46.17
CA HIS A 196 25.07 0.41 -45.51
C HIS A 196 24.03 -0.70 -45.72
N ALA A 197 23.90 -1.21 -46.94
CA ALA A 197 22.96 -2.28 -47.27
C ALA A 197 23.26 -3.59 -46.50
N ALA A 198 24.53 -3.95 -46.33
CA ALA A 198 24.92 -5.12 -45.56
C ALA A 198 24.59 -4.97 -44.06
N LEU A 199 24.89 -3.80 -43.51
CA LEU A 199 24.57 -3.47 -42.10
C LEU A 199 23.07 -3.43 -41.86
N ALA A 200 22.29 -2.81 -42.73
CA ALA A 200 20.84 -2.72 -42.63
C ALA A 200 20.15 -4.09 -42.70
N ASN A 201 20.61 -4.97 -43.65
CA ASN A 201 20.09 -6.33 -43.72
C ASN A 201 20.46 -7.16 -42.50
N ALA A 202 21.66 -7.03 -41.98
CA ALA A 202 22.10 -7.71 -40.78
C ALA A 202 21.29 -7.23 -39.53
N ALA A 203 21.05 -5.91 -39.44
CA ALA A 203 20.23 -5.36 -38.38
C ALA A 203 18.78 -5.88 -38.41
N ASN A 204 18.14 -5.93 -39.59
CA ASN A 204 16.81 -6.52 -39.74
C ASN A 204 16.78 -8.00 -39.39
N SER A 205 17.80 -8.78 -39.78
CA SER A 205 17.87 -10.22 -39.48
C SER A 205 18.00 -10.50 -37.97
N ASN A 206 18.68 -9.62 -37.23
CA ASN A 206 18.88 -9.74 -35.82
C ASN A 206 17.74 -9.09 -34.97
N LEU A 207 16.87 -8.29 -35.58
CA LEU A 207 15.84 -7.54 -34.88
C LEU A 207 14.88 -8.47 -34.11
N MET A 208 14.33 -9.47 -34.80
CA MET A 208 13.36 -10.39 -34.19
C MET A 208 13.98 -11.28 -33.11
N PRO A 209 15.17 -11.88 -33.30
CA PRO A 209 15.83 -12.62 -32.22
C PRO A 209 16.08 -11.78 -30.97
N VAL A 210 16.47 -10.51 -31.08
CA VAL A 210 16.70 -9.61 -29.95
C VAL A 210 15.38 -9.28 -29.23
N LEU A 211 14.30 -9.17 -29.98
CA LEU A 211 12.95 -8.93 -29.44
C LEU A 211 12.23 -10.20 -28.95
N GLY A 212 12.94 -11.32 -28.81
CA GLY A 212 12.34 -12.59 -28.38
C GLY A 212 11.34 -13.17 -29.37
N ASN A 213 11.46 -12.85 -30.63
CA ASN A 213 10.54 -13.21 -31.72
C ASN A 213 9.11 -12.67 -31.55
N TYR A 214 8.94 -11.61 -30.78
CA TYR A 214 7.64 -10.96 -30.61
C TYR A 214 7.37 -10.02 -31.78
N MET A 215 6.35 -10.33 -32.58
CA MET A 215 5.98 -9.58 -33.78
C MET A 215 4.60 -8.96 -33.63
N ALA A 216 4.56 -7.63 -33.46
CA ALA A 216 3.31 -6.88 -33.41
C ALA A 216 2.73 -6.51 -34.78
N TYR A 217 3.52 -6.69 -35.85
CA TYR A 217 3.12 -6.32 -37.21
C TYR A 217 3.08 -7.53 -38.12
N LYS A 218 2.18 -7.49 -39.09
CA LYS A 218 2.22 -8.36 -40.28
C LYS A 218 2.86 -7.58 -41.42
N ILE A 219 3.84 -8.19 -42.03
CA ILE A 219 4.55 -7.64 -43.24
C ILE A 219 4.28 -8.55 -44.44
N PRO A 220 4.26 -8.00 -45.66
CA PRO A 220 4.17 -8.79 -46.89
C PRO A 220 5.39 -9.71 -47.06
N ASP A 221 5.19 -10.85 -47.69
CA ASP A 221 6.26 -11.78 -47.95
C ASP A 221 7.37 -11.12 -48.79
N GLY A 222 8.61 -11.38 -48.41
CA GLY A 222 9.79 -10.83 -49.08
C GLY A 222 10.15 -9.39 -48.73
N THR A 223 9.44 -8.77 -47.78
CA THR A 223 9.78 -7.44 -47.27
C THR A 223 10.38 -7.53 -45.87
N THR A 224 11.10 -6.49 -45.45
CA THR A 224 11.65 -6.37 -44.09
C THR A 224 10.75 -5.50 -43.22
N LEU A 225 10.74 -5.72 -41.90
CA LEU A 225 9.94 -4.92 -40.98
C LEU A 225 10.38 -3.45 -40.98
N ILE A 226 11.68 -3.22 -40.95
CA ILE A 226 12.27 -1.89 -41.09
C ILE A 226 12.82 -1.73 -42.50
N ASP A 227 12.45 -0.64 -43.16
CA ASP A 227 12.97 -0.29 -44.50
C ASP A 227 14.48 -0.03 -44.41
N PRO A 228 15.30 -0.81 -45.09
CA PRO A 228 16.76 -0.65 -45.05
C PRO A 228 17.27 0.72 -45.53
N ALA A 229 16.49 1.41 -46.37
CA ALA A 229 16.91 2.70 -46.93
C ALA A 229 16.65 3.86 -45.96
N THR A 230 15.58 3.78 -45.18
CA THR A 230 15.14 4.87 -44.30
C THR A 230 15.36 4.60 -42.81
N GLY A 231 15.53 3.33 -42.40
CA GLY A 231 15.60 2.93 -41.02
C GLY A 231 14.27 3.06 -40.26
N LYS A 232 13.18 3.24 -41.03
CA LYS A 232 11.83 3.41 -40.50
C LYS A 232 10.99 2.16 -40.73
N LEU A 233 9.91 2.04 -39.95
CA LEU A 233 8.93 0.97 -40.13
C LEU A 233 8.41 0.99 -41.56
N ASN A 234 8.37 -0.20 -42.17
CA ASN A 234 7.88 -0.35 -43.54
C ASN A 234 6.42 0.13 -43.63
N SER A 235 6.11 0.94 -44.64
CA SER A 235 4.76 1.49 -44.87
C SER A 235 3.69 0.42 -45.06
N ASP A 236 4.08 -0.77 -45.57
CA ASP A 236 3.16 -1.89 -45.79
C ASP A 236 2.98 -2.79 -44.53
N ALA A 237 3.66 -2.47 -43.43
CA ALA A 237 3.51 -3.17 -42.18
C ALA A 237 2.14 -2.84 -41.53
N LYS A 238 1.34 -3.87 -41.27
CA LYS A 238 0.03 -3.74 -40.64
C LYS A 238 0.09 -4.17 -39.19
N LEU A 239 -0.28 -3.28 -38.30
CA LEU A 239 -0.35 -3.57 -36.87
C LEU A 239 -1.37 -4.69 -36.61
N LEU A 240 -0.96 -5.73 -35.91
CA LEU A 240 -1.80 -6.87 -35.52
C LEU A 240 -2.44 -6.66 -34.14
N TYR A 241 -1.67 -6.08 -33.22
CA TYR A 241 -2.05 -5.89 -31.82
C TYR A 241 -1.74 -4.46 -31.43
N ALA A 242 -2.79 -3.72 -31.04
CA ALA A 242 -2.73 -2.33 -30.60
C ALA A 242 -3.12 -2.16 -29.14
N ASP A 243 -3.17 -3.29 -28.40
CA ASP A 243 -3.70 -3.27 -27.04
C ASP A 243 -2.68 -2.64 -26.08
N ASN A 244 -3.14 -1.62 -25.38
CA ASN A 244 -2.43 -1.06 -24.25
C ASN A 244 -3.00 -1.69 -22.97
N TYR A 245 -2.25 -2.60 -22.35
CA TYR A 245 -2.70 -3.29 -21.13
C TYR A 245 -2.87 -2.34 -19.95
N ASP A 246 -2.16 -1.22 -19.92
CA ASP A 246 -2.26 -0.23 -18.85
C ASP A 246 -3.68 0.38 -18.80
N ASP A 247 -4.32 0.59 -19.93
CA ASP A 247 -5.70 1.10 -20.01
C ASP A 247 -6.73 0.13 -19.41
N TYR A 248 -6.41 -1.17 -19.37
CA TYR A 248 -7.26 -2.19 -18.76
C TYR A 248 -6.94 -2.40 -17.28
N LEU A 249 -5.66 -2.30 -16.90
CA LEU A 249 -5.20 -2.57 -15.53
C LEU A 249 -5.43 -1.39 -14.59
N PHE A 250 -5.23 -0.16 -15.09
CA PHE A 250 -5.27 1.07 -14.29
C PHE A 250 -6.47 1.96 -14.58
N THR A 251 -7.64 1.35 -14.67
CA THR A 251 -8.88 2.10 -14.87
C THR A 251 -9.34 2.78 -13.58
N LYS A 252 -9.93 3.98 -13.72
CA LYS A 252 -10.56 4.67 -12.61
C LYS A 252 -11.79 3.90 -12.15
N GLN A 253 -11.76 3.37 -10.92
CA GLN A 253 -12.85 2.59 -10.35
C GLN A 253 -13.58 3.36 -9.26
N PHE A 254 -14.92 3.31 -9.32
CA PHE A 254 -15.76 3.86 -8.27
C PHE A 254 -15.76 2.91 -7.06
N ARG A 255 -15.45 3.47 -5.89
CA ARG A 255 -15.47 2.76 -4.62
C ARG A 255 -16.62 3.27 -3.78
N GLN A 256 -17.35 2.34 -3.18
CA GLN A 256 -18.36 2.61 -2.17
C GLN A 256 -18.19 1.65 -1.00
N GLU A 257 -18.35 2.18 0.19
CA GLU A 257 -18.15 1.47 1.44
C GLU A 257 -19.28 1.87 2.39
N TYR A 258 -19.92 0.89 2.98
CA TYR A 258 -21.00 1.08 3.94
C TYR A 258 -20.65 0.29 5.18
N THR A 259 -20.69 0.92 6.34
CA THR A 259 -20.45 0.28 7.62
C THR A 259 -21.60 0.57 8.55
N LEU A 260 -22.14 -0.49 9.14
CA LEU A 260 -23.15 -0.42 10.19
C LEU A 260 -22.56 -1.00 11.47
N SER A 261 -22.63 -0.28 12.57
CA SER A 261 -22.25 -0.82 13.87
C SER A 261 -23.32 -0.57 14.92
N ILE A 262 -23.50 -1.53 15.80
CA ILE A 262 -24.46 -1.49 16.91
C ILE A 262 -23.72 -1.88 18.18
N SER A 263 -23.72 -1.02 19.18
CA SER A 263 -23.11 -1.27 20.48
C SER A 263 -24.07 -0.94 21.60
N GLY A 264 -23.94 -1.65 22.72
CA GLY A 264 -24.76 -1.40 23.92
C GLY A 264 -24.52 -2.44 24.99
N GLY A 265 -25.29 -2.38 26.06
CA GLY A 265 -25.21 -3.36 27.10
C GLY A 265 -26.23 -3.11 28.24
N ASN A 266 -26.44 -4.14 29.03
CA ASN A 266 -27.20 -4.11 30.27
C ASN A 266 -26.30 -4.55 31.44
N ASP A 267 -26.87 -4.78 32.61
CA ASP A 267 -26.11 -5.21 33.82
C ASP A 267 -25.37 -6.52 33.62
N ASN A 268 -25.85 -7.41 32.73
CA ASN A 268 -25.34 -8.78 32.57
C ASN A 268 -24.53 -8.99 31.28
N MET A 269 -24.75 -8.15 30.29
CA MET A 269 -24.20 -8.36 28.95
C MET A 269 -23.86 -7.03 28.30
N ASP A 270 -22.73 -7.00 27.62
CA ASP A 270 -22.34 -5.96 26.68
C ASP A 270 -22.13 -6.58 25.29
N TYR A 271 -22.41 -5.80 24.22
CA TYR A 271 -22.31 -6.27 22.85
C TYR A 271 -21.82 -5.16 21.92
N TYR A 272 -21.04 -5.59 20.94
CA TYR A 272 -20.62 -4.80 19.78
C TYR A 272 -20.73 -5.69 18.53
N VAL A 273 -21.43 -5.21 17.52
CA VAL A 273 -21.61 -5.89 16.25
C VAL A 273 -21.39 -4.87 15.14
N SER A 274 -20.60 -5.23 14.12
CA SER A 274 -20.32 -4.41 12.95
C SER A 274 -20.34 -5.24 11.67
N GLY A 275 -20.58 -4.60 10.53
CA GLY A 275 -20.57 -5.22 9.22
C GLY A 275 -20.63 -4.22 8.08
#